data_e65662bbe3f2d1d66930b2083675564b
#
_entry.id   e65662bbe3f2d1d66930b2083675564b
#
_cell.length_a   1.000
_cell.length_b   1.000
_cell.length_c   1.000
_cell.angle_alpha   90.00
_cell.angle_beta   90.00
_cell.angle_gamma   90.00
#
_symmetry.space_group_name_H-M   'P 1'
#
loop_
_entity.id
_entity.type
_entity.pdbx_description
1 polymer ?
#
loop_
_entity_poly.entity_id
_entity_poly.type
_entity_poly.pdbx_seq_one_letter_code
_entity_poly.pdbx_strand_id
1 'polypeptide(L)'
;MEEEIYNSFMKIYFAGSITGGRDDKEIYLEIINELKKYGKVLTEHIGSDKLTQFGEKISDKEIYKRDINWVKMSDVLVAEVTHPSFGVGIEIARATEFKKKVICIYRKIEGRKLSAMISGCPGVLVFNYQNIKDLKKIFSDQL
;
A
#
# COMPACT_ATOMS: atom_id res chain seq x y z
N MET A 1 1.78 -22.62 -19.97
CA MET A 1 3.08 -22.19 -19.42
C MET A 1 3.10 -20.72 -19.05
N GLU A 2 2.72 -19.80 -19.92
CA GLU A 2 2.65 -18.38 -19.59
C GLU A 2 1.55 -18.08 -18.54
N GLU A 3 0.40 -18.77 -18.59
CA GLU A 3 -0.66 -18.63 -17.58
C GLU A 3 -0.23 -19.16 -16.21
N GLU A 4 0.53 -20.25 -16.15
CA GLU A 4 1.05 -20.78 -14.88
C GLU A 4 2.07 -19.86 -14.25
N ILE A 5 2.91 -19.22 -15.06
CA ILE A 5 3.88 -18.21 -14.60
C ILE A 5 3.14 -16.98 -14.05
N TYR A 6 2.07 -16.55 -14.74
CA TYR A 6 1.22 -15.43 -14.30
C TYR A 6 0.51 -15.71 -12.98
N ASN A 7 0.01 -16.93 -12.79
CA ASN A 7 -0.67 -17.34 -11.55
C ASN A 7 0.29 -17.53 -10.37
N SER A 8 1.60 -17.69 -10.63
CA SER A 8 2.62 -17.83 -9.58
C SER A 8 3.14 -16.49 -9.05
N PHE A 9 2.79 -15.36 -9.68
CA PHE A 9 3.21 -14.06 -9.22
C PHE A 9 2.47 -13.65 -7.95
N MET A 10 3.24 -13.12 -7.00
CA MET A 10 2.73 -12.52 -5.78
C MET A 10 1.72 -11.41 -6.12
N LYS A 11 0.64 -11.35 -5.37
CA LYS A 11 -0.33 -10.26 -5.45
C LYS A 11 -0.09 -9.29 -4.32
N ILE A 12 0.10 -8.03 -4.70
CA ILE A 12 0.45 -6.96 -3.77
C ILE A 12 -0.69 -5.95 -3.74
N TYR A 13 -1.15 -5.62 -2.54
CA TYR A 13 -2.06 -4.51 -2.32
C TYR A 13 -1.24 -3.32 -1.86
N PHE A 14 -1.24 -2.23 -2.62
CA PHE A 14 -0.61 -0.99 -2.20
C PHE A 14 -1.67 -0.04 -1.63
N ALA A 15 -1.45 0.42 -0.40
CA ALA A 15 -2.32 1.38 0.28
C ALA A 15 -1.58 2.69 0.50
N GLY A 16 -2.23 3.80 0.13
CA GLY A 16 -1.69 5.13 0.35
C GLY A 16 -2.83 6.14 0.48
N SER A 17 -2.58 7.26 1.14
CA SER A 17 -3.57 8.30 1.31
C SER A 17 -3.87 8.98 -0.03
N ILE A 18 -5.12 8.90 -0.49
CA ILE A 18 -5.56 9.52 -1.73
C ILE A 18 -5.52 11.05 -1.62
N THR A 19 -5.67 11.59 -0.42
CA THR A 19 -5.74 13.03 -0.16
C THR A 19 -4.40 13.66 0.20
N GLY A 20 -3.29 12.93 0.03
CA GLY A 20 -1.96 13.34 0.46
C GLY A 20 -1.28 14.42 -0.38
N GLY A 21 -1.92 14.90 -1.45
CA GLY A 21 -1.40 15.97 -2.30
C GLY A 21 -0.53 15.47 -3.47
N ARG A 22 -0.03 16.43 -4.27
CA ARG A 22 0.70 16.16 -5.51
C ARG A 22 2.03 15.44 -5.31
N ASP A 23 2.77 15.82 -4.27
CA ASP A 23 4.09 15.25 -4.00
C ASP A 23 4.00 13.76 -3.67
N ASP A 24 2.97 13.38 -2.94
CA ASP A 24 2.74 11.99 -2.58
C ASP A 24 2.33 11.13 -3.77
N LYS A 25 1.65 11.73 -4.74
CA LYS A 25 1.25 11.02 -5.95
C LYS A 25 2.46 10.51 -6.75
N GLU A 26 3.48 11.34 -6.92
CA GLU A 26 4.72 10.95 -7.60
C GLU A 26 5.45 9.85 -6.84
N ILE A 27 5.52 9.98 -5.52
CA ILE A 27 6.13 8.97 -4.65
C ILE A 27 5.35 7.65 -4.74
N TYR A 28 4.02 7.71 -4.71
CA TYR A 28 3.19 6.51 -4.83
C TYR A 28 3.41 5.81 -6.17
N LEU A 29 3.53 6.56 -7.26
CA LEU A 29 3.82 5.99 -8.56
C LEU A 29 5.19 5.30 -8.60
N GLU A 30 6.21 5.89 -8.00
CA GLU A 30 7.53 5.28 -7.87
C GLU A 30 7.47 3.98 -7.06
N ILE A 31 6.75 4.00 -5.94
CA ILE A 31 6.57 2.82 -5.10
C ILE A 31 5.88 1.70 -5.87
N ILE A 32 4.78 2.02 -6.55
CA ILE A 32 4.03 1.06 -7.36
C ILE A 32 4.92 0.46 -8.44
N ASN A 33 5.71 1.28 -9.13
CA ASN A 33 6.62 0.81 -10.17
C ASN A 33 7.68 -0.14 -9.60
N GLU A 34 8.19 0.12 -8.40
CA GLU A 34 9.12 -0.80 -7.73
C GLU A 34 8.43 -2.11 -7.35
N LEU A 35 7.22 -2.03 -6.79
CA LEU A 35 6.46 -3.21 -6.38
C LEU A 35 6.11 -4.12 -7.57
N LYS A 36 5.87 -3.55 -8.75
CA LYS A 36 5.59 -4.31 -9.97
C LYS A 36 6.71 -5.27 -10.35
N LYS A 37 7.92 -5.04 -9.90
CA LYS A 37 9.05 -5.95 -10.13
C LYS A 37 8.92 -7.26 -9.35
N TYR A 38 8.11 -7.26 -8.29
CA TYR A 38 7.93 -8.40 -7.39
C TYR A 38 6.62 -9.15 -7.60
N GLY A 39 5.63 -8.50 -8.18
CA GLY A 39 4.34 -9.12 -8.41
C GLY A 39 3.32 -8.19 -9.03
N LYS A 40 2.07 -8.64 -9.05
CA LYS A 40 0.96 -7.85 -9.55
C LYS A 40 0.45 -6.90 -8.46
N VAL A 41 0.40 -5.62 -8.76
CA VAL A 41 -0.13 -4.60 -7.85
C VAL A 41 -1.61 -4.38 -8.16
N LEU A 42 -2.49 -4.78 -7.22
CA LEU A 42 -3.94 -4.74 -7.42
C LEU A 42 -4.51 -3.32 -7.40
N THR A 43 -3.83 -2.41 -6.71
CA THR A 43 -4.27 -1.02 -6.52
C THR A 43 -3.40 -0.03 -7.29
N GLU A 44 -2.86 -0.42 -8.44
CA GLU A 44 -1.97 0.46 -9.21
C GLU A 44 -2.65 1.75 -9.67
N HIS A 45 -3.98 1.77 -9.75
CA HIS A 45 -4.76 2.97 -10.09
C HIS A 45 -4.61 4.12 -9.09
N ILE A 46 -4.16 3.87 -7.86
CA ILE A 46 -3.96 4.90 -6.83
C ILE A 46 -2.94 5.95 -7.30
N GLY A 47 -1.95 5.56 -8.11
CA GLY A 47 -1.00 6.47 -8.73
C GLY A 47 -1.49 7.10 -10.03
N SER A 48 -2.70 6.81 -10.47
CA SER A 48 -3.24 7.27 -11.75
C SER A 48 -3.70 8.72 -11.70
N ASP A 49 -3.43 9.47 -12.79
CA ASP A 49 -3.93 10.82 -12.99
C ASP A 49 -5.45 10.89 -13.13
N LYS A 50 -6.08 9.74 -13.41
CA LYS A 50 -7.53 9.64 -13.57
C LYS A 50 -8.27 9.66 -12.23
N LEU A 51 -7.57 9.50 -11.12
CA LEU A 51 -8.17 9.59 -9.81
C LEU A 51 -8.41 11.07 -9.46
N THR A 52 -9.67 11.46 -9.35
CA THR A 52 -10.04 12.83 -9.01
C THR A 52 -9.92 13.09 -7.50
N GLN A 53 -9.97 14.38 -7.11
CA GLN A 53 -9.98 14.77 -5.70
C GLN A 53 -11.18 14.23 -4.92
N PHE A 54 -12.23 13.81 -5.61
CA PHE A 54 -13.44 13.22 -5.03
C PHE A 54 -13.38 11.68 -5.03
N GLY A 55 -12.27 11.10 -5.49
CA GLY A 55 -12.11 9.67 -5.60
C GLY A 55 -12.80 9.10 -6.84
N GLU A 56 -13.26 7.89 -6.74
CA GLU A 56 -13.87 7.13 -7.83
C GLU A 56 -15.37 7.39 -7.93
N LYS A 57 -15.94 7.15 -9.14
CA LYS A 57 -17.36 7.39 -9.44
C LYS A 57 -18.30 6.26 -9.01
N ILE A 58 -17.86 5.36 -8.15
CA ILE A 58 -18.68 4.28 -7.61
C ILE A 58 -19.09 4.59 -6.17
N SER A 59 -20.09 3.90 -5.65
CA SER A 59 -20.58 4.13 -4.30
C SER A 59 -19.53 3.76 -3.23
N ASP A 60 -19.69 4.34 -2.05
CA ASP A 60 -18.81 4.02 -0.91
C ASP A 60 -18.85 2.54 -0.57
N LYS A 61 -20.02 1.92 -0.62
CA LYS A 61 -20.17 0.47 -0.38
C LYS A 61 -19.39 -0.36 -1.40
N GLU A 62 -19.42 0.04 -2.66
CA GLU A 62 -18.70 -0.65 -3.73
C GLU A 62 -17.20 -0.49 -3.58
N ILE A 63 -16.73 0.70 -3.22
CA ILE A 63 -15.31 0.97 -2.94
C ILE A 63 -14.83 0.06 -1.81
N TYR A 64 -15.53 0.09 -0.68
CA TYR A 64 -15.16 -0.73 0.49
C TYR A 64 -15.10 -2.21 0.13
N LYS A 65 -16.15 -2.71 -0.50
CA LYS A 65 -16.27 -4.12 -0.87
C LYS A 65 -15.16 -4.57 -1.81
N ARG A 66 -14.88 -3.74 -2.83
CA ARG A 66 -13.82 -4.00 -3.80
C ARG A 66 -12.45 -4.01 -3.13
N ASP A 67 -12.14 -2.97 -2.36
CA ASP A 67 -10.82 -2.80 -1.75
C ASP A 67 -10.56 -3.89 -0.72
N ILE A 68 -11.51 -4.20 0.14
CA ILE A 68 -11.35 -5.28 1.12
C ILE A 68 -11.23 -6.65 0.43
N ASN A 69 -11.95 -6.87 -0.66
CA ASN A 69 -11.78 -8.10 -1.44
C ASN A 69 -10.37 -8.20 -2.04
N TRP A 70 -9.83 -7.10 -2.55
CA TRP A 70 -8.45 -7.07 -3.05
C TRP A 70 -7.43 -7.33 -1.93
N VAL A 71 -7.64 -6.77 -0.74
CA VAL A 71 -6.80 -7.07 0.43
C VAL A 71 -6.83 -8.57 0.70
N LYS A 72 -8.02 -9.16 0.71
CA LYS A 72 -8.21 -10.59 0.95
C LYS A 72 -7.53 -11.47 -0.10
N MET A 73 -7.51 -11.02 -1.35
CA MET A 73 -6.86 -11.72 -2.45
C MET A 73 -5.35 -11.57 -2.48
N SER A 74 -4.82 -10.57 -1.79
CA SER A 74 -3.40 -10.27 -1.79
C SER A 74 -2.58 -11.21 -0.94
N ASP A 75 -1.31 -11.37 -1.28
CA ASP A 75 -0.33 -12.08 -0.45
C ASP A 75 0.33 -11.13 0.55
N VAL A 76 0.49 -9.87 0.15
CA VAL A 76 1.13 -8.85 0.97
C VAL A 76 0.42 -7.49 0.76
N LEU A 77 0.31 -6.75 1.84
CA LEU A 77 -0.13 -5.35 1.81
C LEU A 77 1.07 -4.46 2.13
N VAL A 78 1.35 -3.52 1.24
CA VAL A 78 2.36 -2.49 1.45
C VAL A 78 1.64 -1.16 1.60
N ALA A 79 1.78 -0.53 2.76
CA ALA A 79 1.12 0.74 3.07
C ALA A 79 2.14 1.85 3.25
N GLU A 80 1.95 2.94 2.53
CA GLU A 80 2.69 4.17 2.76
C GLU A 80 1.92 5.01 3.77
N VAL A 81 2.48 5.14 4.98
CA VAL A 81 1.77 5.67 6.14
C VAL A 81 2.34 7.01 6.63
N THR A 82 3.02 7.74 5.76
CA THR A 82 3.56 9.07 6.10
C THR A 82 2.45 10.04 6.51
N HIS A 83 1.35 10.05 5.77
CA HIS A 83 0.19 10.87 6.08
C HIS A 83 -0.94 10.03 6.66
N PRO A 84 -1.58 10.46 7.75
CA PRO A 84 -2.70 9.73 8.33
C PRO A 84 -3.85 9.53 7.33
N SER A 85 -4.42 8.34 7.33
CA SER A 85 -5.58 8.00 6.51
C SER A 85 -6.42 6.94 7.22
N PHE A 86 -7.71 7.25 7.41
CA PHE A 86 -8.64 6.29 8.01
C PHE A 86 -8.76 5.03 7.14
N GLY A 87 -8.86 5.22 5.83
CA GLY A 87 -9.00 4.11 4.89
C GLY A 87 -7.80 3.17 4.92
N VAL A 88 -6.61 3.72 4.90
CA VAL A 88 -5.37 2.93 4.99
C VAL A 88 -5.31 2.17 6.31
N GLY A 89 -5.71 2.80 7.42
CA GLY A 89 -5.77 2.15 8.72
C GLY A 89 -6.71 0.94 8.73
N ILE A 90 -7.88 1.07 8.13
CA ILE A 90 -8.86 -0.03 7.99
C ILE A 90 -8.25 -1.17 7.17
N GLU A 91 -7.62 -0.85 6.05
CA GLU A 91 -7.00 -1.84 5.17
C GLU A 91 -5.88 -2.60 5.87
N ILE A 92 -5.05 -1.91 6.63
CA ILE A 92 -4.00 -2.54 7.46
C ILE A 92 -4.61 -3.49 8.47
N ALA A 93 -5.62 -3.05 9.22
CA ALA A 93 -6.28 -3.87 10.23
C ALA A 93 -6.92 -5.13 9.61
N ARG A 94 -7.60 -4.97 8.48
CA ARG A 94 -8.22 -6.10 7.80
C ARG A 94 -7.16 -7.07 7.26
N ALA A 95 -6.05 -6.57 6.73
CA ALA A 95 -4.95 -7.42 6.27
C ALA A 95 -4.36 -8.25 7.40
N THR A 96 -4.18 -7.67 8.59
CA THR A 96 -3.69 -8.41 9.74
C THR A 96 -4.68 -9.49 10.19
N GLU A 97 -5.98 -9.19 10.17
CA GLU A 97 -7.03 -10.19 10.45
C GLU A 97 -6.99 -11.35 9.47
N PHE A 98 -6.75 -11.07 8.19
CA PHE A 98 -6.62 -12.09 7.15
C PHE A 98 -5.26 -12.80 7.19
N LYS A 99 -4.40 -12.47 8.14
CA LYS A 99 -3.05 -13.03 8.31
C LYS A 99 -2.15 -12.80 7.10
N LYS A 100 -2.33 -11.68 6.42
CA LYS A 100 -1.46 -11.26 5.33
C LYS A 100 -0.17 -10.66 5.89
N LYS A 101 0.89 -10.71 5.11
CA LYS A 101 2.11 -9.95 5.43
C LYS A 101 1.80 -8.47 5.24
N VAL A 102 2.09 -7.65 6.25
CA VAL A 102 1.84 -6.21 6.20
C VAL A 102 3.15 -5.45 6.39
N ILE A 103 3.52 -4.67 5.40
CA ILE A 103 4.72 -3.83 5.39
C ILE A 103 4.26 -2.39 5.33
N CYS A 104 4.59 -1.62 6.37
CA CYS A 104 4.34 -0.19 6.41
C CYS A 104 5.63 0.56 6.17
N ILE A 105 5.61 1.51 5.27
CA ILE A 105 6.75 2.38 4.94
C ILE A 105 6.36 3.82 5.20
N TYR A 106 7.28 4.60 5.75
CA TYR A 106 7.03 6.01 6.03
C TYR A 106 8.30 6.84 5.93
N ARG A 107 8.12 8.11 5.56
CA ARG A 107 9.18 9.13 5.60
C ARG A 107 9.05 9.89 6.91
N LYS A 108 10.12 9.97 7.65
CA LYS A 108 10.13 10.71 8.90
C LYS A 108 9.98 12.21 8.62
N ILE A 109 8.92 12.79 9.16
CA ILE A 109 8.65 14.23 9.06
C ILE A 109 8.87 14.84 10.46
N GLU A 110 9.64 15.92 10.51
CA GLU A 110 9.90 16.62 11.75
C GLU A 110 8.60 17.10 12.39
N GLY A 111 8.47 16.90 13.70
CA GLY A 111 7.28 17.26 14.45
C GLY A 111 6.13 16.28 14.33
N ARG A 112 6.27 15.21 13.55
CA ARG A 112 5.24 14.17 13.42
C ARG A 112 5.77 12.82 13.91
N LYS A 113 4.89 12.09 14.58
CA LYS A 113 5.15 10.73 15.02
C LYS A 113 4.19 9.78 14.31
N LEU A 114 4.70 8.63 13.89
CA LEU A 114 3.85 7.59 13.35
C LEU A 114 2.82 7.15 14.39
N SER A 115 1.59 6.90 13.96
CA SER A 115 0.52 6.44 14.84
C SER A 115 0.96 5.23 15.66
N ALA A 116 0.74 5.29 16.97
CA ALA A 116 0.99 4.15 17.86
C ALA A 116 0.18 2.90 17.46
N MET A 117 -0.98 3.10 16.86
CA MET A 117 -1.83 2.00 16.38
C MET A 117 -1.20 1.26 15.19
N ILE A 118 -0.34 1.94 14.44
CA ILE A 118 0.44 1.31 13.35
C ILE A 118 1.73 0.72 13.92
N SER A 119 2.51 1.53 14.64
CA SER A 119 3.80 1.09 15.20
C SER A 119 3.69 -0.08 16.15
N GLY A 120 2.61 -0.12 16.92
CA GLY A 120 2.40 -1.13 17.96
C GLY A 120 1.54 -2.31 17.51
N CYS A 121 1.03 -2.31 16.28
CA CYS A 121 0.15 -3.38 15.82
C CYS A 121 0.94 -4.68 15.63
N PRO A 122 0.57 -5.77 16.31
CA PRO A 122 1.20 -7.06 16.10
C PRO A 122 1.05 -7.52 14.65
N GLY A 123 2.14 -8.04 14.07
CA GLY A 123 2.13 -8.53 12.70
C GLY A 123 2.37 -7.45 11.64
N VAL A 124 2.55 -6.20 12.03
CA VAL A 124 2.89 -5.12 11.12
C VAL A 124 4.40 -4.86 11.17
N LEU A 125 5.05 -4.89 10.01
CA LEU A 125 6.45 -4.55 9.87
C LEU A 125 6.55 -3.08 9.44
N VAL A 126 7.35 -2.28 10.14
CA VAL A 126 7.46 -0.84 9.89
C VAL A 126 8.89 -0.49 9.50
N PHE A 127 9.03 0.21 8.37
CA PHE A 127 10.32 0.64 7.83
C PHE A 127 10.30 2.12 7.50
N ASN A 128 11.38 2.80 7.86
CA ASN A 128 11.62 4.18 7.47
C ASN A 128 12.35 4.20 6.12
N TYR A 129 11.97 5.09 5.22
CA TYR A 129 12.68 5.33 3.98
C TYR A 129 12.80 6.81 3.70
N GLN A 130 13.82 7.20 2.95
CA GLN A 130 14.06 8.59 2.56
C GLN A 130 14.03 8.77 1.05
N ASN A 131 14.38 7.72 0.31
CA ASN A 131 14.50 7.76 -1.13
C ASN A 131 14.21 6.37 -1.73
N ILE A 132 14.17 6.31 -3.05
CA ILE A 132 13.89 5.07 -3.79
C ILE A 132 14.92 3.96 -3.51
N LYS A 133 16.15 4.34 -3.22
CA LYS A 133 17.23 3.39 -2.91
C LYS A 133 16.93 2.61 -1.64
N ASP A 134 16.40 3.29 -0.63
CA ASP A 134 15.96 2.64 0.61
C ASP A 134 14.81 1.66 0.35
N LEU A 135 13.87 2.06 -0.49
CA LEU A 135 12.73 1.21 -0.87
C LEU A 135 13.17 -0.04 -1.61
N LYS A 136 14.11 0.09 -2.54
CA LYS A 136 14.67 -1.07 -3.26
C LYS A 136 15.24 -2.09 -2.30
N LYS A 137 15.96 -1.65 -1.28
CA LYS A 137 16.53 -2.53 -0.26
C LYS A 137 15.44 -3.17 0.61
N ILE A 138 14.49 -2.38 1.09
CA ILE A 138 13.37 -2.88 1.91
C ILE A 138 12.61 -3.96 1.16
N PHE A 139 12.23 -3.71 -0.09
CA PHE A 139 11.47 -4.67 -0.88
C PHE A 139 12.29 -5.90 -1.24
N SER A 140 13.58 -5.74 -1.54
CA SER A 140 14.48 -6.87 -1.79
C SER A 140 14.59 -7.79 -0.57
N ASP A 141 14.64 -7.21 0.63
CA ASP A 141 14.75 -8.00 1.86
C ASP A 141 13.41 -8.65 2.26
N GLN A 142 12.29 -8.01 1.95
CA GLN A 142 10.97 -8.41 2.45
C GLN A 142 10.13 -9.19 1.44
N LEU A 143 10.33 -8.96 0.17
CA LEU A 143 9.57 -9.59 -0.90
C LEU A 143 10.44 -10.58 -1.69
#